data_3011e68240773ab9f72ce37dec21bbf0
#
_entry.id   3011e68240773ab9f72ce37dec21bbf0
#
_cell.length_a   1.000
_cell.length_b   1.000
_cell.length_c   1.000
_cell.angle_alpha   90.00
_cell.angle_beta   90.00
_cell.angle_gamma   90.00
#
_symmetry.space_group_name_H-M   'P 1'
#
loop_
_entity.id
_entity.type
_entity.pdbx_description
1 polymer ?
#
loop_
_entity_poly.entity_id
_entity_poly.type
_entity_poly.pdbx_seq_one_letter_code
_entity_poly.pdbx_strand_id
1 'polypeptide(L)'
;MNQHDIDRRSFLRLGLAAGALVVAAPTLRSRALATGVGPFTSQSTLNAAFAAVLEQRRLAPVKVSRDRLIRSVVGLRPFRSEGFVVEAEKLREKLLVHNYGHGGAGVTLSWGTASLAVDLARDFIQSKSQRSAAKYSRNRHPRFAVLGCGVSGLSTARLLQQRLPDGTANVIIYAKNLPPDTTSNIAGAWWYPASLFDEEKVTARFTEQFRLACQISHRAFQTLVGPEYGVRWADTFELIRHEASLQRELLGGAQLYPQTEIHRGAESYFGFPYTRQFNSMLIEPHTYLRALLRDFYIAGGKVVVKEFKTREEVAGLRENVIFNCTGLGARALFNDEKLIPVRGQLEVLLPQPEVDYCYLAAGSYMFPRRDGIILGGTWDHDDWNLQPDPKTTTAILEANAEIMKGATR
;
A
#
# COMPACT_ATOMS: atom_id res chain seq x y z
N MET A 1 -7.63 -45.51 21.18
CA MET A 1 -7.41 -46.18 19.87
C MET A 1 -6.74 -45.18 18.97
N ASN A 2 -5.47 -45.37 18.87
CA ASN A 2 -4.42 -45.05 17.92
C ASN A 2 -4.54 -43.78 17.06
N GLN A 3 -3.77 -42.78 17.49
CA GLN A 3 -3.19 -41.72 16.68
C GLN A 3 -2.16 -42.33 15.71
N HIS A 4 -2.25 -42.03 14.43
CA HIS A 4 -1.22 -42.32 13.45
C HIS A 4 -0.17 -41.22 13.45
N ASP A 5 1.00 -41.51 13.99
CA ASP A 5 2.23 -40.76 13.78
C ASP A 5 2.62 -40.86 12.30
N ILE A 6 2.61 -39.73 11.59
CA ILE A 6 3.17 -39.62 10.26
C ILE A 6 4.68 -39.35 10.40
N ASP A 7 5.47 -40.37 10.14
CA ASP A 7 6.92 -40.35 10.23
C ASP A 7 7.55 -39.34 9.27
N ARG A 8 8.43 -38.48 9.80
CA ARG A 8 9.23 -37.50 9.10
C ARG A 8 10.04 -38.06 7.90
N ARG A 9 10.31 -39.36 7.92
CA ARG A 9 11.04 -40.06 6.83
C ARG A 9 10.21 -40.24 5.56
N SER A 10 8.89 -40.26 5.66
CA SER A 10 7.97 -40.36 4.52
C SER A 10 7.89 -39.05 3.73
N PHE A 11 8.07 -37.90 4.39
CA PHE A 11 8.06 -36.60 3.73
C PHE A 11 9.31 -36.34 2.86
N LEU A 12 10.47 -36.87 3.29
CA LEU A 12 11.72 -36.77 2.53
C LEU A 12 11.73 -37.67 1.28
N ARG A 13 11.00 -38.78 1.28
CA ARG A 13 10.90 -39.65 0.09
C ARG A 13 9.99 -39.11 -1.00
N LEU A 14 8.96 -38.35 -0.65
CA LEU A 14 8.10 -37.66 -1.63
C LEU A 14 8.81 -36.45 -2.29
N GLY A 15 9.67 -35.73 -1.54
CA GLY A 15 10.47 -34.63 -2.08
C GLY A 15 11.52 -35.08 -3.12
N LEU A 16 12.09 -36.27 -2.94
CA LEU A 16 13.07 -36.83 -3.87
C LEU A 16 12.45 -37.35 -5.17
N ALA A 17 11.21 -37.83 -5.13
CA ALA A 17 10.50 -38.28 -6.35
C ALA A 17 10.10 -37.08 -7.23
N ALA A 18 9.70 -35.95 -6.64
CA ALA A 18 9.40 -34.73 -7.39
C ALA A 18 10.65 -34.08 -8.01
N GLY A 19 11.82 -34.18 -7.34
CA GLY A 19 13.09 -33.69 -7.85
C GLY A 19 13.61 -34.49 -9.07
N ALA A 20 13.35 -35.80 -9.09
CA ALA A 20 13.78 -36.66 -10.20
C ALA A 20 12.96 -36.40 -11.51
N LEU A 21 11.71 -35.99 -11.41
CA LEU A 21 10.88 -35.68 -12.58
C LEU A 21 11.26 -34.37 -13.26
N VAL A 22 11.77 -33.38 -12.50
CA VAL A 22 12.20 -32.07 -13.06
C VAL A 22 13.56 -32.19 -13.76
N VAL A 23 14.44 -33.12 -13.34
CA VAL A 23 15.74 -33.33 -13.98
C VAL A 23 15.63 -34.15 -15.26
N ALA A 24 14.60 -34.96 -15.46
CA ALA A 24 14.38 -35.74 -16.67
C ALA A 24 13.83 -34.91 -17.85
N ALA A 25 13.21 -33.77 -17.64
CA ALA A 25 12.63 -32.93 -18.67
C ALA A 25 13.67 -32.30 -19.65
N PRO A 26 14.87 -31.86 -19.21
CA PRO A 26 15.87 -31.31 -20.10
C PRO A 26 16.47 -32.36 -21.05
N THR A 27 16.56 -33.65 -20.64
CA THR A 27 17.14 -34.70 -21.46
C THR A 27 16.21 -35.18 -22.59
N LEU A 28 14.92 -35.07 -22.44
CA LEU A 28 13.95 -35.36 -23.50
C LEU A 28 13.92 -34.27 -24.59
N ARG A 29 14.18 -33.01 -24.22
CA ARG A 29 14.28 -31.91 -25.21
C ARG A 29 15.58 -31.96 -26.05
N SER A 30 16.69 -32.40 -25.47
CA SER A 30 17.96 -32.49 -26.22
C SER A 30 17.97 -33.64 -27.22
N ARG A 31 17.18 -34.71 -27.03
CA ARG A 31 17.07 -35.80 -27.99
C ARG A 31 16.15 -35.49 -29.18
N ALA A 32 15.14 -34.63 -28.99
CA ALA A 32 14.26 -34.21 -30.11
C ALA A 32 14.93 -33.17 -31.04
N LEU A 33 15.98 -32.49 -30.57
CA LEU A 33 16.74 -31.52 -31.38
C LEU A 33 17.88 -32.13 -32.17
N ALA A 34 18.19 -33.41 -31.97
CA ALA A 34 19.29 -34.09 -32.67
C ALA A 34 18.88 -34.82 -33.96
N THR A 35 17.62 -34.84 -34.30
CA THR A 35 17.14 -35.45 -35.55
C THR A 35 16.42 -34.43 -36.42
N GLY A 36 17.15 -33.67 -37.21
CA GLY A 36 16.56 -33.00 -38.35
C GLY A 36 16.61 -31.49 -38.44
N VAL A 37 17.56 -30.82 -37.80
CA VAL A 37 17.86 -29.42 -38.16
C VAL A 37 19.27 -29.39 -38.72
N GLY A 38 19.35 -29.18 -40.03
CA GLY A 38 20.60 -28.93 -40.73
C GLY A 38 21.35 -27.71 -40.14
N PRO A 39 22.66 -27.63 -40.32
CA PRO A 39 23.47 -26.52 -39.83
C PRO A 39 23.07 -25.27 -40.60
N PHE A 40 22.56 -24.29 -39.97
CA PHE A 40 22.31 -22.92 -40.38
C PHE A 40 20.93 -22.40 -39.88
N THR A 41 20.81 -22.18 -38.59
CA THR A 41 19.98 -21.05 -38.17
C THR A 41 20.73 -19.82 -38.71
N SER A 42 20.20 -19.21 -39.77
CA SER A 42 20.85 -18.05 -40.38
C SER A 42 20.99 -16.94 -39.33
N GLN A 43 22.11 -16.20 -39.42
CA GLN A 43 22.34 -15.01 -38.57
C GLN A 43 21.11 -14.08 -38.58
N SER A 44 20.33 -14.08 -39.67
CA SER A 44 19.06 -13.35 -39.78
C SER A 44 17.96 -13.85 -38.84
N THR A 45 17.87 -15.16 -38.59
CA THR A 45 16.86 -15.74 -37.67
C THR A 45 17.23 -15.47 -36.22
N LEU A 46 18.52 -15.51 -35.88
CA LEU A 46 19.00 -15.06 -34.56
C LEU A 46 18.80 -13.54 -34.38
N ASN A 47 19.12 -12.75 -35.39
CA ASN A 47 18.90 -11.31 -35.35
C ASN A 47 17.41 -10.96 -35.28
N ALA A 48 16.52 -11.69 -35.98
CA ALA A 48 15.07 -11.50 -35.85
C ALA A 48 14.54 -11.92 -34.47
N ALA A 49 15.06 -13.01 -33.91
CA ALA A 49 14.72 -13.41 -32.53
C ALA A 49 15.26 -12.41 -31.48
N PHE A 50 16.48 -11.89 -31.70
CA PHE A 50 17.02 -10.81 -30.88
C PHE A 50 16.26 -9.50 -31.06
N ALA A 51 15.87 -9.14 -32.28
CA ALA A 51 15.05 -7.97 -32.57
C ALA A 51 13.65 -8.09 -31.93
N ALA A 52 13.05 -9.27 -31.94
CA ALA A 52 11.76 -9.52 -31.26
C ALA A 52 11.88 -9.47 -29.72
N VAL A 53 13.05 -9.79 -29.16
CA VAL A 53 13.33 -9.64 -27.72
C VAL A 53 13.64 -8.18 -27.35
N LEU A 54 14.16 -7.42 -28.31
CA LEU A 54 14.44 -5.98 -28.16
C LEU A 54 13.28 -5.09 -28.64
N GLU A 55 12.17 -5.67 -29.11
CA GLU A 55 10.99 -4.89 -29.45
C GLU A 55 10.44 -4.26 -28.16
N GLN A 56 10.63 -2.96 -28.02
CA GLN A 56 10.14 -2.19 -26.90
C GLN A 56 8.65 -2.50 -26.68
N ARG A 57 8.28 -2.94 -25.48
CA ARG A 57 6.89 -3.27 -25.15
C ARG A 57 5.99 -2.11 -25.51
N ARG A 58 5.11 -2.31 -26.49
CA ARG A 58 4.09 -1.31 -26.81
C ARG A 58 3.04 -1.27 -25.73
N LEU A 59 2.95 -0.12 -25.05
CA LEU A 59 1.96 0.11 -24.04
C LEU A 59 0.63 0.53 -24.69
N ALA A 60 -0.48 -0.11 -24.28
CA ALA A 60 -1.79 0.27 -24.76
C ALA A 60 -2.12 1.70 -24.30
N PRO A 61 -2.48 2.64 -25.19
CA PRO A 61 -2.79 4.01 -24.79
C PRO A 61 -4.08 4.05 -23.96
N VAL A 62 -4.07 4.84 -22.90
CA VAL A 62 -5.28 5.09 -22.11
C VAL A 62 -6.23 5.96 -22.92
N LYS A 63 -7.46 5.51 -23.11
CA LYS A 63 -8.53 6.28 -23.78
C LYS A 63 -9.10 7.29 -22.80
N VAL A 64 -8.55 8.52 -22.84
CA VAL A 64 -8.95 9.61 -21.96
C VAL A 64 -9.94 10.50 -22.67
N SER A 65 -11.20 10.49 -22.21
CA SER A 65 -12.24 11.35 -22.73
C SER A 65 -13.37 11.56 -21.68
N ARG A 66 -14.17 12.59 -21.87
CA ARG A 66 -15.23 12.94 -20.91
C ARG A 66 -16.40 11.95 -20.93
N ASP A 67 -16.71 11.36 -22.06
CA ASP A 67 -17.73 10.32 -22.22
C ASP A 67 -17.36 9.00 -21.51
N ARG A 68 -16.09 8.81 -21.17
CA ARG A 68 -15.63 7.66 -20.39
C ARG A 68 -15.58 7.93 -18.88
N LEU A 69 -15.88 9.14 -18.43
CA LEU A 69 -15.87 9.52 -17.03
C LEU A 69 -17.06 8.89 -16.30
N ILE A 70 -16.78 8.00 -15.34
CA ILE A 70 -17.80 7.39 -14.45
C ILE A 70 -18.15 8.36 -13.32
N ARG A 71 -17.12 8.92 -12.67
CA ARG A 71 -17.26 9.80 -11.49
C ARG A 71 -16.00 10.57 -11.20
N SER A 72 -16.18 11.74 -10.57
CA SER A 72 -15.12 12.48 -9.87
C SER A 72 -15.22 12.20 -8.38
N VAL A 73 -14.11 11.98 -7.70
CA VAL A 73 -14.06 11.76 -6.25
C VAL A 73 -13.04 12.69 -5.60
N VAL A 74 -13.34 13.12 -4.39
CA VAL A 74 -12.45 13.98 -3.60
C VAL A 74 -12.16 13.33 -2.27
N GLY A 75 -10.86 13.31 -1.90
CA GLY A 75 -10.40 12.82 -0.60
C GLY A 75 -9.53 13.85 0.11
N LEU A 76 -9.61 13.86 1.43
CA LEU A 76 -8.78 14.70 2.28
C LEU A 76 -7.67 13.87 2.89
N ARG A 77 -6.43 14.06 2.42
CA ARG A 77 -5.25 13.40 2.98
C ARG A 77 -4.91 14.01 4.34
N PRO A 78 -4.72 13.21 5.39
CA PRO A 78 -4.31 13.69 6.71
C PRO A 78 -2.81 14.01 6.70
N PHE A 79 -2.44 15.21 6.28
CA PHE A 79 -1.06 15.62 6.08
C PHE A 79 -0.49 16.34 7.30
N ARG A 80 0.75 16.03 7.62
CA ARG A 80 1.60 16.77 8.56
C ARG A 80 2.95 17.01 7.89
N SER A 81 3.40 18.24 7.91
CA SER A 81 4.70 18.59 7.31
C SER A 81 5.90 17.88 7.98
N GLU A 82 5.77 17.51 9.25
CA GLU A 82 6.76 16.74 10.01
C GLU A 82 6.63 15.21 9.85
N GLY A 83 5.69 14.75 9.01
CA GLY A 83 5.38 13.35 8.80
C GLY A 83 4.35 12.77 9.78
N PHE A 84 4.15 11.45 9.70
CA PHE A 84 3.19 10.73 10.55
C PHE A 84 3.59 10.73 12.04
N VAL A 85 2.60 10.49 12.89
CA VAL A 85 2.79 10.32 14.34
C VAL A 85 2.64 8.85 14.70
N VAL A 86 3.73 8.23 15.18
CA VAL A 86 3.71 6.93 15.87
C VAL A 86 4.41 7.11 17.21
N GLU A 87 3.59 7.38 18.22
CA GLU A 87 4.05 7.71 19.58
C GLU A 87 3.07 7.17 20.61
N ALA A 88 3.58 6.98 21.84
CA ALA A 88 2.79 6.52 22.98
C ALA A 88 2.75 7.58 24.06
N GLU A 89 1.58 7.79 24.64
CA GLU A 89 1.38 8.65 25.80
C GLU A 89 0.52 8.00 26.86
N LYS A 90 0.57 8.54 28.06
CA LYS A 90 -0.34 8.16 29.16
C LYS A 90 -1.63 8.94 29.07
N LEU A 91 -2.76 8.24 28.97
CA LEU A 91 -4.11 8.81 29.06
C LEU A 91 -4.78 8.32 30.34
N ARG A 92 -4.72 9.11 31.42
CA ARG A 92 -5.06 8.66 32.78
C ARG A 92 -4.29 7.37 33.12
N GLU A 93 -4.98 6.26 33.44
CA GLU A 93 -4.36 4.95 33.74
C GLU A 93 -4.18 4.06 32.51
N LYS A 94 -4.45 4.57 31.30
CA LYS A 94 -4.40 3.85 30.03
C LYS A 94 -3.15 4.22 29.23
N LEU A 95 -2.79 3.36 28.30
CA LEU A 95 -1.87 3.68 27.23
C LEU A 95 -2.65 4.15 26.01
N LEU A 96 -2.29 5.29 25.48
CA LEU A 96 -2.73 5.79 24.18
C LEU A 96 -1.55 5.75 23.22
N VAL A 97 -1.71 5.05 22.10
CA VAL A 97 -0.73 4.99 21.02
C VAL A 97 -1.31 5.68 19.79
N HIS A 98 -0.62 6.69 19.30
CA HIS A 98 -0.99 7.39 18.08
C HIS A 98 -0.46 6.66 16.85
N ASN A 99 -1.25 6.62 15.79
CA ASN A 99 -0.89 6.10 14.46
C ASN A 99 -1.72 6.82 13.38
N TYR A 100 -1.34 8.06 13.05
CA TYR A 100 -2.06 8.92 12.12
C TYR A 100 -1.14 9.90 11.40
N GLY A 101 -1.69 10.72 10.50
CA GLY A 101 -0.93 11.80 9.85
C GLY A 101 -0.12 11.34 8.63
N HIS A 102 -0.57 10.29 7.95
CA HIS A 102 0.18 9.64 6.88
C HIS A 102 0.08 10.33 5.52
N GLY A 103 -0.53 11.49 5.41
CA GLY A 103 -0.66 12.23 4.15
C GLY A 103 -1.20 11.37 3.00
N GLY A 104 -0.48 11.35 1.89
CA GLY A 104 -0.77 10.52 0.72
C GLY A 104 -0.33 9.05 0.83
N ALA A 105 0.50 8.72 1.84
CA ALA A 105 1.14 7.41 1.98
C ALA A 105 0.42 6.45 2.94
N GLY A 106 -0.81 6.75 3.37
CA GLY A 106 -1.51 5.98 4.40
C GLY A 106 -1.71 4.51 4.04
N VAL A 107 -2.08 4.18 2.82
CA VAL A 107 -2.19 2.78 2.37
C VAL A 107 -0.81 2.15 2.31
N THR A 108 0.14 2.79 1.66
CA THR A 108 1.52 2.32 1.47
C THR A 108 2.18 1.92 2.78
N LEU A 109 2.05 2.76 3.84
CA LEU A 109 2.75 2.59 5.11
C LEU A 109 1.94 1.87 6.19
N SER A 110 0.70 1.47 5.89
CA SER A 110 -0.29 1.00 6.88
C SER A 110 0.22 -0.13 7.79
N TRP A 111 0.88 -1.13 7.25
CA TRP A 111 1.43 -2.25 8.02
C TRP A 111 2.67 -1.87 8.82
N GLY A 112 3.53 -1.03 8.25
CA GLY A 112 4.76 -0.60 8.90
C GLY A 112 4.47 0.28 10.12
N THR A 113 3.67 1.32 9.95
CA THR A 113 3.30 2.19 11.07
C THR A 113 2.43 1.47 12.11
N ALA A 114 1.56 0.56 11.67
CA ALA A 114 0.83 -0.32 12.60
C ALA A 114 1.79 -1.22 13.39
N SER A 115 2.83 -1.77 12.75
CA SER A 115 3.85 -2.57 13.44
C SER A 115 4.56 -1.76 14.52
N LEU A 116 5.05 -0.56 14.17
CA LEU A 116 5.71 0.32 15.14
C LEU A 116 4.77 0.68 16.31
N ALA A 117 3.51 0.96 16.03
CA ALA A 117 2.51 1.28 17.06
C ALA A 117 2.23 0.09 18.00
N VAL A 118 2.09 -1.13 17.44
CA VAL A 118 1.86 -2.36 18.23
C VAL A 118 3.08 -2.70 19.08
N ASP A 119 4.30 -2.46 18.58
CA ASP A 119 5.53 -2.69 19.34
C ASP A 119 5.62 -1.75 20.56
N LEU A 120 5.25 -0.46 20.43
CA LEU A 120 5.15 0.47 21.57
C LEU A 120 4.18 -0.04 22.64
N ALA A 121 3.04 -0.60 22.24
CA ALA A 121 2.07 -1.15 23.18
C ALA A 121 2.59 -2.42 23.88
N ARG A 122 3.26 -3.30 23.14
CA ARG A 122 3.87 -4.53 23.67
C ARG A 122 4.92 -4.21 24.74
N ASP A 123 5.82 -3.29 24.47
CA ASP A 123 6.89 -2.89 25.40
C ASP A 123 6.32 -2.32 26.69
N PHE A 124 5.25 -1.52 26.61
CA PHE A 124 4.55 -1.02 27.77
C PHE A 124 3.89 -2.14 28.60
N ILE A 125 3.22 -3.10 27.94
CA ILE A 125 2.56 -4.21 28.63
C ILE A 125 3.61 -5.06 29.35
N GLN A 126 4.73 -5.38 28.69
CA GLN A 126 5.82 -6.15 29.28
C GLN A 126 6.46 -5.43 30.48
N SER A 127 6.71 -4.12 30.39
CA SER A 127 7.26 -3.33 31.48
C SER A 127 6.35 -3.28 32.73
N LYS A 128 5.03 -3.23 32.51
CA LYS A 128 4.05 -3.33 33.61
C LYS A 128 3.98 -4.71 34.23
N SER A 129 4.05 -5.75 33.42
CA SER A 129 4.05 -7.15 33.88
C SER A 129 5.24 -7.43 34.79
N GLN A 130 6.44 -6.99 34.42
CA GLN A 130 7.65 -7.13 35.22
C GLN A 130 7.58 -6.38 36.55
N ARG A 131 6.98 -5.18 36.58
CA ARG A 131 6.82 -4.38 37.80
C ARG A 131 5.71 -4.89 38.74
N SER A 132 4.78 -5.68 38.22
CA SER A 132 3.58 -6.13 38.94
C SER A 132 3.56 -7.62 39.21
N ALA A 133 4.70 -8.35 39.10
CA ALA A 133 4.81 -9.77 39.37
C ALA A 133 4.28 -10.19 40.75
N ALA A 134 4.08 -9.23 41.68
CA ALA A 134 3.54 -9.44 43.02
C ALA A 134 2.04 -9.14 43.21
N LYS A 135 1.34 -8.52 42.25
CA LYS A 135 -0.03 -7.98 42.50
C LYS A 135 -1.08 -8.19 41.41
N TYR A 136 -0.78 -8.74 40.24
CA TYR A 136 -1.80 -8.92 39.22
C TYR A 136 -2.19 -10.38 39.01
N SER A 137 -3.48 -10.64 39.24
CA SER A 137 -4.15 -11.88 38.87
C SER A 137 -3.82 -12.24 37.41
N ARG A 138 -3.33 -13.49 37.19
CA ARG A 138 -2.97 -14.10 35.90
C ARG A 138 -4.10 -14.12 34.85
N ASN A 139 -5.29 -13.57 35.15
CA ASN A 139 -6.50 -13.75 34.32
C ASN A 139 -7.02 -12.46 33.62
N ARG A 140 -6.27 -11.36 33.52
CA ARG A 140 -6.73 -10.18 32.77
C ARG A 140 -5.91 -9.98 31.50
N HIS A 141 -6.38 -10.59 30.42
CA HIS A 141 -5.87 -10.26 29.08
C HIS A 141 -6.08 -8.76 28.78
N PRO A 142 -5.10 -8.09 28.17
CA PRO A 142 -5.24 -6.70 27.79
C PRO A 142 -6.38 -6.55 26.79
N ARG A 143 -7.20 -5.52 26.98
CA ARG A 143 -8.27 -5.11 26.05
C ARG A 143 -7.80 -3.95 25.23
N PHE A 144 -8.04 -4.01 23.93
CA PHE A 144 -7.56 -3.05 22.96
C PHE A 144 -8.71 -2.33 22.29
N ALA A 145 -8.65 -0.99 22.26
CA ALA A 145 -9.49 -0.16 21.41
C ALA A 145 -8.66 0.41 20.24
N VAL A 146 -9.20 0.35 19.04
CA VAL A 146 -8.65 1.03 17.87
C VAL A 146 -9.67 2.06 17.41
N LEU A 147 -9.29 3.33 17.42
CA LEU A 147 -10.15 4.44 16.98
C LEU A 147 -9.92 4.69 15.50
N GLY A 148 -10.94 4.43 14.67
CA GLY A 148 -10.93 4.54 13.21
C GLY A 148 -10.91 3.20 12.49
N CYS A 149 -11.66 3.10 11.38
CA CYS A 149 -11.79 1.91 10.53
C CYS A 149 -11.24 2.14 9.12
N GLY A 150 -10.36 3.12 8.95
CA GLY A 150 -9.54 3.28 7.75
C GLY A 150 -8.39 2.29 7.73
N VAL A 151 -7.53 2.39 6.71
CA VAL A 151 -6.41 1.44 6.52
C VAL A 151 -5.48 1.33 7.73
N SER A 152 -5.12 2.45 8.38
CA SER A 152 -4.24 2.42 9.57
C SER A 152 -4.89 1.69 10.75
N GLY A 153 -6.19 1.92 10.98
CA GLY A 153 -6.92 1.23 12.06
C GLY A 153 -7.08 -0.26 11.79
N LEU A 154 -7.47 -0.63 10.58
CA LEU A 154 -7.62 -2.04 10.19
C LEU A 154 -6.29 -2.80 10.26
N SER A 155 -5.20 -2.24 9.74
CA SER A 155 -3.87 -2.87 9.82
C SER A 155 -3.40 -3.01 11.27
N THR A 156 -3.62 -1.98 12.11
CA THR A 156 -3.30 -2.05 13.55
C THR A 156 -4.10 -3.14 14.25
N ALA A 157 -5.42 -3.19 14.03
CA ALA A 157 -6.28 -4.19 14.63
C ALA A 157 -5.91 -5.62 14.21
N ARG A 158 -5.60 -5.82 12.92
CA ARG A 158 -5.14 -7.12 12.40
C ARG A 158 -3.80 -7.55 13.00
N LEU A 159 -2.83 -6.65 13.12
CA LEU A 159 -1.55 -6.96 13.75
C LEU A 159 -1.69 -7.30 15.24
N LEU A 160 -2.58 -6.61 15.97
CA LEU A 160 -2.91 -6.98 17.35
C LEU A 160 -3.44 -8.41 17.45
N GLN A 161 -4.36 -8.80 16.56
CA GLN A 161 -4.88 -10.18 16.52
C GLN A 161 -3.83 -11.22 16.14
N GLN A 162 -2.86 -10.86 15.28
CA GLN A 162 -1.81 -11.78 14.79
C GLN A 162 -0.65 -11.96 15.77
N ARG A 163 -0.28 -10.89 16.51
CA ARG A 163 0.94 -10.88 17.32
C ARG A 163 0.73 -11.15 18.80
N LEU A 164 -0.52 -11.06 19.26
CA LEU A 164 -0.83 -11.41 20.64
C LEU A 164 -1.21 -12.89 20.71
N PRO A 165 -0.47 -13.68 21.50
CA PRO A 165 -0.69 -15.13 21.57
C PRO A 165 -2.09 -15.44 22.10
N ASP A 166 -2.60 -16.60 21.71
CA ASP A 166 -3.78 -17.29 22.24
C ASP A 166 -5.16 -16.87 21.72
N GLY A 167 -5.24 -16.14 20.60
CA GLY A 167 -6.54 -15.74 20.04
C GLY A 167 -7.41 -14.90 20.99
N THR A 168 -6.82 -14.44 22.09
CA THR A 168 -7.48 -13.75 23.21
C THR A 168 -7.42 -12.23 23.09
N ALA A 169 -6.84 -11.70 22.01
CA ALA A 169 -6.82 -10.26 21.80
C ALA A 169 -8.25 -9.74 21.63
N ASN A 170 -8.82 -9.26 22.72
CA ASN A 170 -10.10 -8.56 22.66
C ASN A 170 -9.91 -7.18 22.04
N VAL A 171 -9.98 -7.12 20.70
CA VAL A 171 -9.81 -5.90 19.93
C VAL A 171 -11.17 -5.37 19.46
N ILE A 172 -11.47 -4.13 19.85
CA ILE A 172 -12.66 -3.43 19.40
C ILE A 172 -12.24 -2.23 18.56
N ILE A 173 -12.76 -2.13 17.33
CA ILE A 173 -12.66 -0.93 16.52
C ILE A 173 -13.86 -0.03 16.82
N TYR A 174 -13.59 1.23 17.15
CA TYR A 174 -14.58 2.28 17.26
C TYR A 174 -14.39 3.26 16.11
N ALA A 175 -15.41 3.50 15.30
CA ALA A 175 -15.30 4.39 14.15
C ALA A 175 -16.64 5.05 13.82
N LYS A 176 -16.62 6.32 13.39
CA LYS A 176 -17.81 6.98 12.87
C LYS A 176 -18.19 6.50 11.47
N ASN A 177 -17.21 6.22 10.64
CA ASN A 177 -17.37 5.74 9.26
C ASN A 177 -16.65 4.41 9.09
N LEU A 178 -17.23 3.54 8.31
CA LEU A 178 -16.68 2.22 7.95
C LEU A 178 -16.40 2.19 6.44
N PRO A 179 -15.54 1.28 5.94
CA PRO A 179 -15.47 1.02 4.51
C PRO A 179 -16.87 0.70 3.94
N PRO A 180 -17.30 1.31 2.81
CA PRO A 180 -16.48 2.07 1.85
C PRO A 180 -16.34 3.58 2.13
N ASP A 181 -16.88 4.12 3.21
CA ASP A 181 -17.00 5.56 3.46
C ASP A 181 -15.82 6.16 4.23
N THR A 182 -14.62 5.58 4.07
CA THR A 182 -13.41 6.11 4.68
C THR A 182 -12.53 6.83 3.65
N THR A 183 -11.69 7.77 4.10
CA THR A 183 -10.69 8.43 3.24
C THR A 183 -9.80 7.40 2.53
N SER A 184 -9.50 6.27 3.16
CA SER A 184 -8.67 5.21 2.58
C SER A 184 -9.29 4.58 1.33
N ASN A 185 -10.62 4.59 1.18
CA ASN A 185 -11.31 4.05 0.01
C ASN A 185 -11.15 4.94 -1.23
N ILE A 186 -10.87 6.24 -1.03
CA ILE A 186 -10.68 7.21 -2.13
C ILE A 186 -9.24 7.19 -2.68
N ALA A 187 -8.30 6.61 -1.93
CA ALA A 187 -6.89 6.58 -2.33
C ALA A 187 -6.68 5.99 -3.74
N GLY A 188 -5.75 6.55 -4.50
CA GLY A 188 -5.26 5.93 -5.74
C GLY A 188 -4.63 4.57 -5.50
N ALA A 189 -3.94 4.47 -4.35
CA ALA A 189 -3.41 3.25 -3.74
C ALA A 189 -2.43 2.48 -4.64
N TRP A 190 -1.48 3.20 -5.16
CA TRP A 190 -0.23 2.68 -5.68
C TRP A 190 0.81 2.66 -4.55
N TRP A 191 1.58 1.57 -4.43
CA TRP A 191 2.57 1.42 -3.37
C TRP A 191 3.78 2.31 -3.63
N TYR A 192 3.73 3.52 -3.14
CA TYR A 192 4.82 4.50 -3.15
C TYR A 192 4.56 5.51 -2.02
N PRO A 193 5.51 5.77 -1.12
CA PRO A 193 5.28 6.59 0.07
C PRO A 193 5.43 8.09 -0.21
N ALA A 194 4.73 8.59 -1.25
CA ALA A 194 4.75 10.00 -1.63
C ALA A 194 3.84 10.87 -0.78
N SER A 195 4.07 12.16 -0.82
CA SER A 195 3.17 13.18 -0.28
C SER A 195 2.93 13.02 1.23
N LEU A 196 4.00 12.79 1.99
CA LEU A 196 3.93 12.41 3.39
C LEU A 196 4.49 13.50 4.33
N PHE A 197 5.53 14.20 3.95
CA PHE A 197 6.25 15.17 4.76
C PHE A 197 6.96 16.22 3.91
N ASP A 198 7.42 17.30 4.56
CA ASP A 198 8.35 18.28 4.00
C ASP A 198 9.77 17.91 4.44
N GLU A 199 10.70 17.72 3.50
CA GLU A 199 12.05 17.19 3.78
C GLU A 199 12.82 18.00 4.82
N GLU A 200 12.61 19.33 4.85
CA GLU A 200 13.30 20.25 5.76
C GLU A 200 12.77 20.19 7.20
N LYS A 201 11.62 19.56 7.43
CA LYS A 201 10.91 19.55 8.73
C LYS A 201 10.99 18.22 9.48
N VAL A 202 11.56 17.20 8.86
CA VAL A 202 11.64 15.87 9.47
C VAL A 202 12.81 15.72 10.42
N THR A 203 12.64 14.90 11.44
CA THR A 203 13.68 14.56 12.41
C THR A 203 14.38 13.24 12.04
N ALA A 204 15.60 13.03 12.56
CA ALA A 204 16.30 11.75 12.40
C ALA A 204 15.47 10.56 12.92
N ARG A 205 14.73 10.74 14.02
CA ARG A 205 13.81 9.71 14.55
C ARG A 205 12.71 9.38 13.56
N PHE A 206 12.09 10.39 12.95
CA PHE A 206 11.06 10.17 11.93
C PHE A 206 11.66 9.46 10.72
N THR A 207 12.82 9.86 10.23
CA THR A 207 13.49 9.23 9.09
C THR A 207 13.72 7.75 9.32
N GLU A 208 14.16 7.36 10.51
CA GLU A 208 14.33 5.94 10.86
C GLU A 208 12.99 5.20 10.95
N GLN A 209 11.98 5.79 11.59
CA GLN A 209 10.62 5.21 11.61
C GLN A 209 10.05 5.05 10.19
N PHE A 210 10.25 6.03 9.33
CA PHE A 210 9.81 6.00 7.93
C PHE A 210 10.49 4.86 7.16
N ARG A 211 11.82 4.74 7.27
CA ARG A 211 12.59 3.68 6.63
C ARG A 211 12.10 2.28 7.06
N LEU A 212 11.94 2.07 8.36
CA LEU A 212 11.41 0.81 8.91
C LEU A 212 9.97 0.55 8.45
N ALA A 213 9.11 1.56 8.48
CA ALA A 213 7.73 1.44 8.03
C ALA A 213 7.64 1.06 6.56
N CYS A 214 8.48 1.62 5.68
CA CYS A 214 8.56 1.24 4.28
C CYS A 214 8.92 -0.25 4.12
N GLN A 215 9.98 -0.70 4.78
CA GLN A 215 10.45 -2.08 4.67
C GLN A 215 9.42 -3.10 5.18
N ILE A 216 8.82 -2.83 6.35
CA ILE A 216 7.80 -3.70 6.94
C ILE A 216 6.55 -3.74 6.07
N SER A 217 6.07 -2.58 5.61
CA SER A 217 4.90 -2.50 4.75
C SER A 217 5.11 -3.21 3.42
N HIS A 218 6.24 -2.97 2.76
CA HIS A 218 6.56 -3.61 1.49
C HIS A 218 6.51 -5.14 1.61
N ARG A 219 7.16 -5.71 2.64
CA ARG A 219 7.14 -7.15 2.92
C ARG A 219 5.72 -7.65 3.19
N ALA A 220 4.93 -6.92 3.97
CA ALA A 220 3.55 -7.30 4.28
C ALA A 220 2.68 -7.33 3.02
N PHE A 221 2.76 -6.31 2.15
CA PHE A 221 2.02 -6.29 0.91
C PHE A 221 2.41 -7.40 -0.05
N GLN A 222 3.67 -7.82 -0.10
CA GLN A 222 4.11 -8.97 -0.90
C GLN A 222 3.37 -10.26 -0.51
N THR A 223 3.05 -10.45 0.78
CA THR A 223 2.29 -11.62 1.23
C THR A 223 0.79 -11.54 0.95
N LEU A 224 0.31 -10.36 0.55
CA LEU A 224 -1.10 -10.10 0.24
C LEU A 224 -1.36 -10.01 -1.28
N VAL A 225 -0.35 -10.29 -2.11
CA VAL A 225 -0.51 -10.30 -3.57
C VAL A 225 -1.54 -11.36 -3.96
N GLY A 226 -2.55 -10.94 -4.71
CA GLY A 226 -3.61 -11.79 -5.20
C GLY A 226 -4.96 -11.10 -5.26
N PRO A 227 -5.93 -11.73 -5.94
CA PRO A 227 -7.26 -11.14 -6.17
C PRO A 227 -8.07 -10.96 -4.89
N GLU A 228 -7.79 -11.76 -3.86
CA GLU A 228 -8.52 -11.72 -2.58
C GLU A 228 -8.33 -10.39 -1.85
N TYR A 229 -7.10 -9.86 -1.85
CA TYR A 229 -6.78 -8.56 -1.26
C TYR A 229 -6.72 -7.43 -2.29
N GLY A 230 -6.84 -7.75 -3.59
CA GLY A 230 -6.75 -6.77 -4.65
C GLY A 230 -5.36 -6.12 -4.76
N VAL A 231 -4.31 -6.87 -4.44
CA VAL A 231 -2.91 -6.42 -4.55
C VAL A 231 -2.25 -7.13 -5.72
N ARG A 232 -1.60 -6.37 -6.59
CA ARG A 232 -0.84 -6.93 -7.73
C ARG A 232 0.39 -6.12 -8.04
N TRP A 233 1.40 -6.76 -8.58
CA TRP A 233 2.53 -6.06 -9.18
C TRP A 233 2.11 -5.39 -10.49
N ALA A 234 2.66 -4.22 -10.75
CA ALA A 234 2.46 -3.47 -11.97
C ALA A 234 3.73 -2.72 -12.36
N ASP A 235 4.01 -2.68 -13.66
CA ASP A 235 5.03 -1.80 -14.20
C ASP A 235 4.62 -0.36 -13.97
N THR A 236 5.57 0.46 -13.55
CA THR A 236 5.39 1.87 -13.34
C THR A 236 6.38 2.66 -14.17
N PHE A 237 5.89 3.65 -14.89
CA PHE A 237 6.66 4.53 -15.75
C PHE A 237 6.64 5.95 -15.17
N GLU A 238 7.73 6.38 -14.57
CA GLU A 238 7.92 7.76 -14.17
C GLU A 238 8.45 8.57 -15.37
N LEU A 239 7.60 9.47 -15.88
CA LEU A 239 7.86 10.26 -17.08
C LEU A 239 8.59 11.55 -16.70
N ILE A 240 9.82 11.71 -17.18
CA ILE A 240 10.75 12.73 -16.71
C ILE A 240 11.16 13.64 -17.86
N ARG A 241 11.06 14.97 -17.66
CA ARG A 241 11.45 15.98 -18.65
C ARG A 241 12.90 16.43 -18.53
N HIS A 242 13.46 16.44 -17.32
CA HIS A 242 14.78 16.99 -17.05
C HIS A 242 15.69 15.91 -16.46
N GLU A 243 16.88 15.74 -17.00
CA GLU A 243 17.83 14.71 -16.60
C GLU A 243 18.20 14.80 -15.09
N ALA A 244 18.29 15.99 -14.54
CA ALA A 244 18.54 16.19 -13.12
C ALA A 244 17.51 15.49 -12.21
N SER A 245 16.28 15.28 -12.68
CA SER A 245 15.25 14.55 -11.93
C SER A 245 15.50 13.05 -11.83
N LEU A 246 16.37 12.47 -12.67
CA LEU A 246 16.81 11.08 -12.58
C LEU A 246 17.66 10.82 -11.32
N GLN A 247 18.30 11.85 -10.79
CA GLN A 247 19.13 11.76 -9.58
C GLN A 247 18.30 11.62 -8.29
N ARG A 248 17.00 11.89 -8.34
CA ARG A 248 16.14 11.70 -7.18
C ARG A 248 16.04 10.23 -6.82
N GLU A 249 16.36 9.92 -5.58
CA GLU A 249 16.18 8.56 -5.06
C GLU A 249 14.69 8.19 -4.98
N LEU A 250 14.41 6.90 -5.20
CA LEU A 250 13.08 6.36 -4.98
C LEU A 250 12.79 6.33 -3.47
N LEU A 251 11.64 6.86 -3.08
CA LEU A 251 11.26 7.01 -1.68
C LEU A 251 11.20 5.66 -0.95
N GLY A 252 11.81 5.60 0.22
CA GLY A 252 11.91 4.37 1.01
C GLY A 252 13.11 3.49 0.65
N GLY A 253 13.81 3.81 -0.45
CA GLY A 253 15.03 3.14 -0.92
C GLY A 253 14.82 2.30 -2.19
N ALA A 254 15.80 2.35 -3.08
CA ALA A 254 15.76 1.72 -4.40
C ALA A 254 15.50 0.19 -4.35
N GLN A 255 15.96 -0.48 -3.29
CA GLN A 255 15.77 -1.93 -3.10
C GLN A 255 14.29 -2.37 -2.99
N LEU A 256 13.37 -1.44 -2.80
CA LEU A 256 11.92 -1.72 -2.73
C LEU A 256 11.25 -1.72 -4.11
N TYR A 257 11.99 -1.37 -5.17
CA TYR A 257 11.48 -1.23 -6.52
C TYR A 257 12.28 -2.11 -7.49
N PRO A 258 11.88 -3.38 -7.63
CA PRO A 258 12.59 -4.30 -8.54
C PRO A 258 12.47 -3.85 -9.99
N GLN A 259 13.42 -4.32 -10.81
CA GLN A 259 13.48 -4.07 -12.25
C GLN A 259 13.50 -2.58 -12.61
N THR A 260 14.28 -1.79 -11.84
CA THR A 260 14.44 -0.37 -12.15
C THR A 260 15.37 -0.18 -13.34
N GLU A 261 14.84 0.45 -14.39
CA GLU A 261 15.53 0.74 -15.65
C GLU A 261 15.31 2.21 -16.03
N ILE A 262 16.27 2.79 -16.77
CA ILE A 262 16.20 4.16 -17.26
C ILE A 262 16.26 4.16 -18.78
N HIS A 263 15.17 4.57 -19.41
CA HIS A 263 15.04 4.73 -20.85
C HIS A 263 15.28 6.19 -21.24
N ARG A 264 15.99 6.41 -22.37
CA ARG A 264 16.39 7.75 -22.85
C ARG A 264 16.10 7.91 -24.33
N GLY A 265 15.74 9.14 -24.74
CA GLY A 265 15.52 9.50 -26.13
C GLY A 265 14.49 8.62 -26.82
N ALA A 266 14.86 7.96 -27.91
CA ALA A 266 13.96 7.10 -28.69
C ALA A 266 13.49 5.84 -27.95
N GLU A 267 14.20 5.40 -26.92
CA GLU A 267 13.83 4.26 -26.07
C GLU A 267 12.90 4.65 -24.92
N SER A 268 12.66 5.96 -24.74
CA SER A 268 11.76 6.46 -23.69
C SER A 268 10.30 6.34 -24.10
N TYR A 269 9.41 6.38 -23.10
CA TYR A 269 7.99 6.15 -23.30
C TYR A 269 7.22 7.48 -23.36
N PHE A 270 6.05 7.47 -24.00
CA PHE A 270 5.09 8.59 -24.08
C PHE A 270 5.66 9.90 -24.64
N GLY A 271 6.72 9.82 -25.48
CA GLY A 271 7.38 11.00 -26.04
C GLY A 271 8.12 11.87 -25.01
N PHE A 272 8.37 11.36 -23.82
CA PHE A 272 9.22 12.03 -22.83
C PHE A 272 10.69 11.74 -23.11
N PRO A 273 11.61 12.70 -22.82
CA PRO A 273 13.05 12.48 -23.07
C PRO A 273 13.65 11.41 -22.15
N TYR A 274 13.05 11.20 -20.98
CA TYR A 274 13.51 10.19 -20.02
C TYR A 274 12.32 9.49 -19.38
N THR A 275 12.45 8.17 -19.15
CA THR A 275 11.50 7.38 -18.37
C THR A 275 12.27 6.51 -17.39
N ARG A 276 11.89 6.56 -16.12
CA ARG A 276 12.31 5.57 -15.12
C ARG A 276 11.22 4.53 -15.01
N GLN A 277 11.50 3.32 -15.43
CA GLN A 277 10.62 2.15 -15.26
C GLN A 277 11.03 1.40 -14.00
N PHE A 278 10.06 0.93 -13.24
CA PHE A 278 10.26 0.04 -12.10
C PHE A 278 8.96 -0.68 -11.76
N ASN A 279 9.06 -1.78 -11.02
CA ASN A 279 7.86 -2.49 -10.56
C ASN A 279 7.46 -2.01 -9.17
N SER A 280 6.16 -1.83 -8.98
CA SER A 280 5.57 -1.58 -7.68
C SER A 280 4.20 -2.26 -7.56
N MET A 281 3.61 -2.24 -6.36
CA MET A 281 2.33 -2.88 -6.13
C MET A 281 1.18 -1.87 -6.30
N LEU A 282 0.17 -2.25 -7.06
CA LEU A 282 -1.11 -1.57 -7.11
C LEU A 282 -2.06 -2.27 -6.15
N ILE A 283 -2.71 -1.49 -5.30
CA ILE A 283 -3.68 -1.96 -4.32
C ILE A 283 -5.07 -1.45 -4.73
N GLU A 284 -6.08 -2.28 -4.68
CA GLU A 284 -7.47 -1.90 -4.95
C GLU A 284 -8.20 -1.60 -3.62
N PRO A 285 -8.39 -0.32 -3.22
CA PRO A 285 -8.81 0.03 -1.86
C PRO A 285 -10.12 -0.61 -1.43
N HIS A 286 -11.10 -0.71 -2.33
CA HIS A 286 -12.41 -1.31 -2.02
C HIS A 286 -12.29 -2.80 -1.70
N THR A 287 -11.51 -3.55 -2.48
CA THR A 287 -11.25 -4.97 -2.24
C THR A 287 -10.41 -5.15 -0.99
N TYR A 288 -9.33 -4.36 -0.88
CA TYR A 288 -8.36 -4.45 0.19
C TYR A 288 -8.95 -4.20 1.57
N LEU A 289 -9.65 -3.07 1.74
CA LEU A 289 -10.23 -2.70 3.03
C LEU A 289 -11.36 -3.65 3.45
N ARG A 290 -12.15 -4.11 2.48
CA ARG A 290 -13.18 -5.14 2.73
C ARG A 290 -12.55 -6.46 3.18
N ALA A 291 -11.45 -6.89 2.56
CA ALA A 291 -10.74 -8.10 2.95
C ALA A 291 -10.17 -7.98 4.36
N LEU A 292 -9.53 -6.86 4.70
CA LEU A 292 -9.02 -6.62 6.04
C LEU A 292 -10.13 -6.62 7.11
N LEU A 293 -11.26 -5.99 6.81
CA LEU A 293 -12.41 -5.95 7.73
C LEU A 293 -13.04 -7.33 7.92
N ARG A 294 -13.18 -8.10 6.83
CA ARG A 294 -13.63 -9.50 6.87
C ARG A 294 -12.72 -10.33 7.78
N ASP A 295 -11.42 -10.25 7.55
CA ASP A 295 -10.43 -11.02 8.32
C ASP A 295 -10.39 -10.59 9.79
N PHE A 296 -10.64 -9.30 10.06
CA PHE A 296 -10.79 -8.80 11.42
C PHE A 296 -11.98 -9.44 12.15
N TYR A 297 -13.12 -9.57 11.47
CA TYR A 297 -14.31 -10.24 12.03
C TYR A 297 -14.09 -11.75 12.21
N ILE A 298 -13.50 -12.43 11.22
CA ILE A 298 -13.18 -13.86 11.31
C ILE A 298 -12.30 -14.17 12.53
N ALA A 299 -11.36 -13.29 12.83
CA ALA A 299 -10.50 -13.41 14.02
C ALA A 299 -11.17 -12.92 15.32
N GLY A 300 -12.51 -12.79 15.36
CA GLY A 300 -13.27 -12.45 16.56
C GLY A 300 -13.30 -10.97 16.92
N GLY A 301 -12.81 -10.08 16.06
CA GLY A 301 -12.86 -8.63 16.28
C GLY A 301 -14.28 -8.07 16.24
N LYS A 302 -14.49 -6.95 16.93
CA LYS A 302 -15.79 -6.26 16.99
C LYS A 302 -15.64 -4.83 16.51
N VAL A 303 -16.65 -4.34 15.78
CA VAL A 303 -16.73 -2.95 15.36
C VAL A 303 -17.92 -2.31 16.04
N VAL A 304 -17.71 -1.12 16.59
CA VAL A 304 -18.74 -0.29 17.20
C VAL A 304 -18.77 1.05 16.46
N VAL A 305 -19.91 1.37 15.87
CA VAL A 305 -20.10 2.67 15.23
C VAL A 305 -20.24 3.72 16.32
N LYS A 306 -19.22 4.55 16.45
CA LYS A 306 -19.16 5.61 17.46
C LYS A 306 -18.21 6.72 17.02
N GLU A 307 -18.66 7.96 17.15
CA GLU A 307 -17.84 9.16 17.03
C GLU A 307 -17.47 9.64 18.43
N PHE A 308 -16.19 9.92 18.65
CA PHE A 308 -15.70 10.57 19.86
C PHE A 308 -15.55 12.06 19.60
N LYS A 309 -16.04 12.87 20.53
CA LYS A 309 -15.96 14.34 20.45
C LYS A 309 -14.85 14.91 21.32
N THR A 310 -14.50 14.21 22.40
CA THR A 310 -13.50 14.69 23.36
C THR A 310 -12.52 13.60 23.76
N ARG A 311 -11.37 14.03 24.24
CA ARG A 311 -10.34 13.15 24.80
C ARG A 311 -10.82 12.40 26.06
N GLU A 312 -11.73 13.03 26.82
CA GLU A 312 -12.36 12.45 28.02
C GLU A 312 -13.25 11.27 27.69
N GLU A 313 -14.01 11.34 26.58
CA GLU A 313 -14.80 10.20 26.10
C GLU A 313 -13.91 9.02 25.75
N VAL A 314 -12.75 9.26 25.13
CA VAL A 314 -11.75 8.23 24.83
C VAL A 314 -11.17 7.67 26.13
N ALA A 315 -10.84 8.52 27.10
CA ALA A 315 -10.36 8.08 28.41
C ALA A 315 -11.38 7.25 29.18
N GLY A 316 -12.67 7.44 28.91
CA GLY A 316 -13.80 6.69 29.51
C GLY A 316 -13.99 5.27 28.96
N LEU A 317 -13.32 4.86 27.89
CA LEU A 317 -13.40 3.51 27.34
C LEU A 317 -13.01 2.45 28.38
N ARG A 318 -13.49 1.23 28.20
CA ARG A 318 -13.15 0.11 29.10
C ARG A 318 -11.78 -0.53 28.79
N GLU A 319 -11.26 -0.29 27.61
CA GLU A 319 -9.99 -0.79 27.13
C GLU A 319 -8.82 -0.07 27.79
N ASN A 320 -7.74 -0.82 28.04
CA ASN A 320 -6.56 -0.31 28.75
C ASN A 320 -5.49 0.22 27.80
N VAL A 321 -5.53 -0.24 26.55
CA VAL A 321 -4.63 0.18 25.49
C VAL A 321 -5.47 0.67 24.31
N ILE A 322 -5.25 1.88 23.90
CA ILE A 322 -6.05 2.58 22.89
C ILE A 322 -5.11 3.01 21.77
N PHE A 323 -5.48 2.72 20.54
CA PHE A 323 -4.77 3.16 19.35
C PHE A 323 -5.56 4.26 18.64
N ASN A 324 -4.97 5.42 18.50
CA ASN A 324 -5.57 6.53 17.75
C ASN A 324 -5.18 6.42 16.26
N CYS A 325 -6.09 5.91 15.44
CA CYS A 325 -5.99 5.80 13.99
C CYS A 325 -7.07 6.66 13.30
N THR A 326 -7.42 7.81 13.88
CA THR A 326 -8.57 8.62 13.43
C THR A 326 -8.28 9.52 12.23
N GLY A 327 -7.06 9.47 11.65
CA GLY A 327 -6.69 10.32 10.53
C GLY A 327 -6.88 11.80 10.85
N LEU A 328 -7.60 12.56 10.02
CA LEU A 328 -7.90 13.99 10.30
C LEU A 328 -8.67 14.22 11.60
N GLY A 329 -9.40 13.22 12.10
CA GLY A 329 -10.08 13.32 13.37
C GLY A 329 -9.15 13.56 14.57
N ALA A 330 -7.87 13.21 14.46
CA ALA A 330 -6.89 13.46 15.49
C ALA A 330 -6.65 14.96 15.74
N ARG A 331 -6.84 15.81 14.71
CA ARG A 331 -6.72 17.27 14.86
C ARG A 331 -7.60 17.81 15.98
N ALA A 332 -8.87 17.54 15.92
CA ALA A 332 -9.83 18.04 16.94
C ALA A 332 -9.76 17.22 18.24
N LEU A 333 -9.66 15.88 18.13
CA LEU A 333 -9.78 14.98 19.28
C LEU A 333 -8.54 15.03 20.19
N PHE A 334 -7.35 15.30 19.63
CA PHE A 334 -6.08 15.34 20.37
C PHE A 334 -5.32 16.66 20.22
N ASN A 335 -6.00 17.69 19.69
CA ASN A 335 -5.48 19.05 19.55
C ASN A 335 -4.17 19.13 18.74
N ASP A 336 -4.09 18.35 17.64
CA ASP A 336 -2.92 18.39 16.73
C ASP A 336 -3.18 19.39 15.58
N GLU A 337 -2.87 20.65 15.82
CA GLU A 337 -3.04 21.73 14.85
C GLU A 337 -2.13 21.62 13.63
N LYS A 338 -1.03 20.85 13.72
CA LYS A 338 -0.12 20.60 12.61
C LYS A 338 -0.71 19.64 11.57
N LEU A 339 -1.77 18.92 11.95
CA LEU A 339 -2.47 18.01 11.05
C LEU A 339 -3.47 18.78 10.20
N ILE A 340 -3.22 18.91 8.92
CA ILE A 340 -4.06 19.63 7.96
C ILE A 340 -4.63 18.70 6.89
N PRO A 341 -5.80 18.99 6.31
CA PRO A 341 -6.26 18.30 5.12
C PRO A 341 -5.45 18.74 3.91
N VAL A 342 -5.08 17.78 3.08
CA VAL A 342 -4.64 18.06 1.72
C VAL A 342 -5.65 17.42 0.78
N ARG A 343 -6.45 18.28 0.15
CA ARG A 343 -7.48 17.89 -0.78
C ARG A 343 -6.87 17.31 -2.05
N GLY A 344 -7.43 16.21 -2.53
CA GLY A 344 -7.06 15.60 -3.79
C GLY A 344 -8.28 15.13 -4.55
N GLN A 345 -8.43 15.60 -5.79
CA GLN A 345 -9.46 15.15 -6.71
C GLN A 345 -8.92 14.12 -7.66
N LEU A 346 -9.70 13.07 -7.91
CA LEU A 346 -9.42 11.98 -8.83
C LEU A 346 -10.58 11.82 -9.81
N GLU A 347 -10.25 11.48 -11.04
CA GLU A 347 -11.21 11.10 -12.07
C GLU A 347 -11.17 9.60 -12.28
N VAL A 348 -12.33 8.96 -12.30
CA VAL A 348 -12.49 7.53 -12.51
C VAL A 348 -13.13 7.32 -13.87
N LEU A 349 -12.36 6.77 -14.81
CA LEU A 349 -12.83 6.44 -16.15
C LEU A 349 -13.27 4.97 -16.22
N LEU A 350 -14.02 4.63 -17.28
CA LEU A 350 -14.38 3.25 -17.60
C LEU A 350 -13.15 2.34 -17.59
N PRO A 351 -13.25 1.12 -17.04
CA PRO A 351 -12.15 0.15 -17.05
C PRO A 351 -11.60 -0.10 -18.45
N GLN A 352 -10.30 -0.34 -18.53
CA GLN A 352 -9.59 -0.60 -19.77
C GLN A 352 -8.63 -1.78 -19.51
N PRO A 353 -9.07 -3.04 -19.74
CA PRO A 353 -8.32 -4.24 -19.37
C PRO A 353 -6.96 -4.36 -20.06
N GLU A 354 -6.80 -3.76 -21.25
CA GLU A 354 -5.57 -3.72 -21.99
C GLU A 354 -4.50 -2.81 -21.38
N VAL A 355 -4.87 -1.92 -20.44
CA VAL A 355 -3.95 -1.05 -19.70
C VAL A 355 -3.56 -1.75 -18.41
N ASP A 356 -2.34 -2.26 -18.33
CA ASP A 356 -1.82 -3.06 -17.22
C ASP A 356 -0.61 -2.42 -16.50
N TYR A 357 -0.31 -1.17 -16.81
CA TYR A 357 0.80 -0.37 -16.29
C TYR A 357 0.32 0.88 -15.56
N CYS A 358 1.15 1.42 -14.68
CA CYS A 358 0.97 2.73 -14.05
C CYS A 358 1.89 3.77 -14.69
N TYR A 359 1.50 5.04 -14.67
CA TYR A 359 2.45 6.11 -14.93
C TYR A 359 2.34 7.26 -13.95
N LEU A 360 3.47 7.98 -13.81
CA LEU A 360 3.61 9.22 -13.08
C LEU A 360 4.23 10.25 -14.03
N ALA A 361 3.65 11.43 -14.08
CA ALA A 361 4.23 12.59 -14.75
C ALA A 361 4.11 13.77 -13.80
N ALA A 362 4.86 14.85 -14.01
CA ALA A 362 4.79 16.04 -13.15
C ALA A 362 3.34 16.53 -12.98
N GLY A 363 2.76 16.33 -11.81
CA GLY A 363 1.39 16.71 -11.46
C GLY A 363 0.27 15.76 -11.94
N SER A 364 0.59 14.72 -12.71
CA SER A 364 -0.39 13.75 -13.20
C SER A 364 0.01 12.33 -12.90
N TYR A 365 -0.96 11.43 -12.73
CA TYR A 365 -0.73 9.99 -12.62
C TYR A 365 -1.92 9.18 -13.11
N MET A 366 -1.67 7.95 -13.48
CA MET A 366 -2.69 6.99 -13.89
C MET A 366 -2.46 5.63 -13.24
N PHE A 367 -3.54 5.06 -12.69
CA PHE A 367 -3.54 3.72 -12.11
C PHE A 367 -4.69 2.89 -12.68
N PRO A 368 -4.42 1.75 -13.36
CA PRO A 368 -5.45 0.89 -13.94
C PRO A 368 -6.00 -0.05 -12.88
N ARG A 369 -7.08 0.35 -12.22
CA ARG A 369 -7.79 -0.50 -11.26
C ARG A 369 -8.94 -1.25 -11.97
N ARG A 370 -9.44 -2.30 -11.34
CA ARG A 370 -10.57 -3.06 -11.88
C ARG A 370 -11.88 -2.28 -11.84
N ASP A 371 -12.02 -1.33 -10.90
CA ASP A 371 -13.18 -0.44 -10.81
C ASP A 371 -13.09 0.80 -11.70
N GLY A 372 -12.02 0.95 -12.46
CA GLY A 372 -11.82 2.01 -13.45
C GLY A 372 -10.37 2.46 -13.58
N ILE A 373 -10.10 3.23 -14.62
CA ILE A 373 -8.82 3.94 -14.77
C ILE A 373 -8.87 5.16 -13.87
N ILE A 374 -7.97 5.23 -12.91
CA ILE A 374 -7.84 6.36 -12.00
C ILE A 374 -6.87 7.38 -12.59
N LEU A 375 -7.34 8.58 -12.81
CA LEU A 375 -6.51 9.71 -13.19
C LEU A 375 -6.43 10.69 -12.02
N GLY A 376 -5.24 11.15 -11.73
CA GLY A 376 -5.01 12.15 -10.69
C GLY A 376 -3.88 13.10 -11.07
N GLY A 377 -3.60 14.13 -10.29
CA GLY A 377 -4.37 14.50 -9.12
C GLY A 377 -4.05 15.93 -8.70
N THR A 378 -4.76 16.38 -7.66
CA THR A 378 -4.52 17.69 -7.08
C THR A 378 -3.85 17.57 -5.70
N TRP A 379 -3.31 18.71 -5.23
CA TRP A 379 -2.60 18.81 -3.97
C TRP A 379 -2.90 20.19 -3.34
N ASP A 380 -4.14 20.34 -2.82
CA ASP A 380 -4.64 21.60 -2.31
C ASP A 380 -4.55 21.60 -0.78
N HIS A 381 -3.60 22.39 -0.23
CA HIS A 381 -3.36 22.48 1.20
C HIS A 381 -4.48 23.22 1.93
N ASP A 382 -4.84 22.71 3.11
CA ASP A 382 -5.83 23.28 4.04
C ASP A 382 -7.22 23.52 3.40
N ASP A 383 -7.54 22.76 2.36
CA ASP A 383 -8.84 22.77 1.69
C ASP A 383 -9.70 21.60 2.22
N TRP A 384 -10.81 21.95 2.89
CA TRP A 384 -11.78 21.01 3.46
C TRP A 384 -12.94 20.66 2.51
N ASN A 385 -12.95 21.23 1.31
CA ASN A 385 -14.05 21.04 0.36
C ASN A 385 -14.04 19.61 -0.21
N LEU A 386 -15.13 18.87 -0.02
CA LEU A 386 -15.31 17.52 -0.55
C LEU A 386 -16.06 17.49 -1.89
N GLN A 387 -16.49 18.63 -2.42
CA GLN A 387 -17.18 18.68 -3.70
C GLN A 387 -16.17 18.65 -4.85
N PRO A 388 -16.37 17.80 -5.87
CA PRO A 388 -15.57 17.83 -7.08
C PRO A 388 -15.71 19.18 -7.81
N ASP A 389 -14.60 19.70 -8.31
CA ASP A 389 -14.58 20.90 -9.13
C ASP A 389 -14.54 20.52 -10.63
N PRO A 390 -15.53 20.97 -11.43
CA PRO A 390 -15.58 20.68 -12.86
C PRO A 390 -14.40 21.21 -13.67
N LYS A 391 -13.78 22.31 -13.24
CA LYS A 391 -12.57 22.86 -13.89
C LYS A 391 -11.38 21.95 -13.65
N THR A 392 -11.22 21.46 -12.43
CA THR A 392 -10.20 20.48 -12.06
C THR A 392 -10.39 19.18 -12.83
N THR A 393 -11.64 18.70 -12.98
CA THR A 393 -11.96 17.53 -13.82
C THR A 393 -11.45 17.73 -15.25
N THR A 394 -11.76 18.87 -15.87
CA THR A 394 -11.31 19.18 -17.23
C THR A 394 -9.78 19.19 -17.32
N ALA A 395 -9.10 19.87 -16.38
CA ALA A 395 -7.65 19.94 -16.36
C ALA A 395 -6.97 18.57 -16.21
N ILE A 396 -7.50 17.69 -15.33
CA ILE A 396 -6.98 16.34 -15.17
C ILE A 396 -7.15 15.53 -16.46
N LEU A 397 -8.31 15.59 -17.10
CA LEU A 397 -8.56 14.85 -18.34
C LEU A 397 -7.64 15.36 -19.47
N GLU A 398 -7.53 16.67 -19.67
CA GLU A 398 -6.67 17.28 -20.70
C GLU A 398 -5.20 16.95 -20.51
N ALA A 399 -4.68 17.04 -19.29
CA ALA A 399 -3.28 16.73 -18.98
C ALA A 399 -2.95 15.25 -19.30
N ASN A 400 -3.83 14.32 -18.92
CA ASN A 400 -3.63 12.90 -19.20
C ASN A 400 -3.85 12.55 -20.68
N ALA A 401 -4.78 13.21 -21.37
CA ALA A 401 -4.96 13.06 -22.82
C ALA A 401 -3.72 13.52 -23.60
N GLU A 402 -3.08 14.62 -23.16
CA GLU A 402 -1.85 15.10 -23.79
C GLU A 402 -0.68 14.11 -23.65
N ILE A 403 -0.53 13.49 -22.47
CA ILE A 403 0.46 12.42 -22.24
C ILE A 403 0.22 11.28 -23.24
N MET A 404 -1.04 10.89 -23.45
CA MET A 404 -1.39 9.78 -24.34
C MET A 404 -1.13 10.05 -25.83
N LYS A 405 -1.09 11.30 -26.28
CA LYS A 405 -0.66 11.64 -27.66
C LYS A 405 0.79 11.22 -27.95
N GLY A 406 1.65 11.21 -26.93
CA GLY A 406 3.02 10.72 -27.03
C GLY A 406 3.13 9.19 -27.10
N ALA A 407 2.13 8.45 -26.62
CA ALA A 407 2.11 6.99 -26.65
C ALA A 407 1.84 6.39 -28.05
N THR A 408 1.30 7.20 -28.97
CA THR A 408 0.91 6.76 -30.32
C THR A 408 1.96 7.08 -31.38
N ARG A 409 3.07 7.68 -31.00
CA ARG A 409 4.21 8.01 -31.87
C ARG A 409 5.35 7.05 -31.62
#